data_c685b4e96a610b396ea0823404a1e400
#
_entry.id   c685b4e96a610b396ea0823404a1e400
#
_cell.length_a   1.000
_cell.length_b   1.000
_cell.length_c   1.000
_cell.angle_alpha   90.00
_cell.angle_beta   90.00
_cell.angle_gamma   90.00
#
_symmetry.space_group_name_H-M   'P 1'
#
loop_
_entity.id
_entity.type
_entity.pdbx_description
1 polymer ?
#
loop_
_entity_poly.entity_id
_entity_poly.type
_entity_poly.pdbx_seq_one_letter_code
_entity_poly.pdbx_strand_id
1 'polypeptide(L)'
;MAMWGPLSFAGKEECRHRRRVEEIIDFLELQHVRDIPVGALPYGTQKVIELARALALEPTLLLLDEPCAGMNQEEKQDMIFWIQDIREDLGISILLIEHDMNMVMDISHRVLAINFGKAVAVGTPEEVGNHPEVLKAYIGEEA
;
A
#
# COMPACT_ATOMS: atom_id res chain seq x y z
N MET A 1 19.21 -14.84 -36.68
CA MET A 1 18.32 -13.69 -36.88
C MET A 1 16.88 -14.06 -36.53
N ALA A 2 16.56 -14.31 -35.27
CA ALA A 2 15.19 -14.60 -34.79
C ALA A 2 15.09 -14.54 -33.27
N MET A 3 15.61 -13.46 -32.63
CA MET A 3 15.51 -13.28 -31.17
C MET A 3 14.33 -12.39 -30.71
N TRP A 4 13.49 -11.90 -31.64
CA TRP A 4 12.51 -10.85 -31.39
C TRP A 4 11.07 -11.19 -31.82
N GLY A 5 10.73 -12.46 -31.99
CA GLY A 5 9.37 -12.88 -32.31
C GLY A 5 8.56 -13.26 -31.05
N PRO A 6 7.20 -13.23 -31.08
CA PRO A 6 6.34 -13.59 -29.95
C PRO A 6 6.52 -15.02 -29.44
N LEU A 7 7.20 -15.89 -30.18
CA LEU A 7 7.55 -17.27 -29.82
C LEU A 7 8.96 -17.40 -29.26
N SER A 8 9.77 -16.32 -29.23
CA SER A 8 11.10 -16.30 -28.60
C SER A 8 10.94 -16.26 -27.07
N PHE A 9 11.97 -16.65 -26.33
CA PHE A 9 11.99 -16.56 -24.85
C PHE A 9 11.66 -15.15 -24.38
N ALA A 10 12.28 -14.13 -24.98
CA ALA A 10 12.01 -12.72 -24.69
C ALA A 10 10.56 -12.30 -24.99
N GLY A 11 9.97 -12.81 -26.09
CA GLY A 11 8.58 -12.51 -26.43
C GLY A 11 7.57 -13.14 -25.44
N LYS A 12 7.84 -14.33 -24.95
CA LYS A 12 7.00 -14.97 -23.93
C LYS A 12 7.07 -14.22 -22.58
N GLU A 13 8.25 -13.77 -22.21
CA GLU A 13 8.48 -13.00 -20.99
C GLU A 13 7.80 -11.63 -21.07
N GLU A 14 7.91 -10.94 -22.18
CA GLU A 14 7.20 -9.69 -22.46
C GLU A 14 5.68 -9.86 -22.36
N CYS A 15 5.12 -10.93 -22.95
CA CYS A 15 3.69 -11.22 -22.85
C CYS A 15 3.26 -11.50 -21.38
N ARG A 16 4.09 -12.16 -20.60
CA ARG A 16 3.84 -12.40 -19.17
C ARG A 16 3.80 -11.10 -18.39
N HIS A 17 4.80 -10.24 -18.58
CA HIS A 17 4.88 -8.95 -17.90
C HIS A 17 3.71 -8.04 -18.27
N ARG A 18 3.32 -7.98 -19.54
CA ARG A 18 2.15 -7.20 -19.98
C ARG A 18 0.87 -7.69 -19.33
N ARG A 19 0.67 -9.01 -19.28
CA ARG A 19 -0.50 -9.58 -18.59
C ARG A 19 -0.52 -9.18 -17.11
N ARG A 20 0.62 -9.28 -16.43
CA ARG A 20 0.72 -8.90 -15.02
C ARG A 20 0.40 -7.42 -14.79
N VAL A 21 0.87 -6.54 -15.68
CA VAL A 21 0.54 -5.11 -15.60
C VAL A 21 -0.96 -4.87 -15.79
N GLU A 22 -1.61 -5.55 -16.77
CA GLU A 22 -3.06 -5.44 -16.97
C GLU A 22 -3.84 -5.93 -15.73
N GLU A 23 -3.44 -7.05 -15.12
CA GLU A 23 -4.05 -7.56 -13.89
C GLU A 23 -3.96 -6.53 -12.74
N ILE A 24 -2.84 -5.82 -12.60
CA ILE A 24 -2.66 -4.79 -11.58
C ILE A 24 -3.49 -3.53 -11.90
N ILE A 25 -3.54 -3.12 -13.16
CA ILE A 25 -4.38 -2.00 -13.62
C ILE A 25 -5.85 -2.29 -13.30
N ASP A 26 -6.31 -3.52 -13.56
CA ASP A 26 -7.67 -3.94 -13.27
C ASP A 26 -7.93 -4.01 -11.76
N PHE A 27 -7.01 -4.57 -10.99
CA PHE A 27 -7.11 -4.73 -9.54
C PHE A 27 -7.21 -3.38 -8.81
N LEU A 28 -6.46 -2.36 -9.25
CA LEU A 28 -6.43 -1.02 -8.66
C LEU A 28 -7.35 -0.02 -9.41
N GLU A 29 -8.21 -0.50 -10.31
CA GLU A 29 -9.19 0.30 -11.06
C GLU A 29 -8.58 1.46 -11.87
N LEU A 30 -7.36 1.30 -12.36
CA LEU A 30 -6.58 2.32 -13.07
C LEU A 30 -6.84 2.39 -14.59
N GLN A 31 -7.81 1.61 -15.13
CA GLN A 31 -8.09 1.54 -16.57
C GLN A 31 -8.39 2.91 -17.19
N HIS A 32 -9.10 3.76 -16.44
CA HIS A 32 -9.55 5.07 -16.90
C HIS A 32 -8.40 6.10 -17.05
N VAL A 33 -7.23 5.83 -16.44
CA VAL A 33 -6.06 6.73 -16.47
C VAL A 33 -4.85 6.12 -17.19
N ARG A 34 -4.97 4.91 -17.73
CA ARG A 34 -3.85 4.12 -18.28
C ARG A 34 -2.99 4.83 -19.33
N ASP A 35 -3.57 5.73 -20.12
CA ASP A 35 -2.90 6.46 -21.18
C ASP A 35 -2.53 7.90 -20.79
N ILE A 36 -2.75 8.28 -19.55
CA ILE A 36 -2.48 9.62 -19.04
C ILE A 36 -1.09 9.64 -18.38
N PRO A 37 -0.22 10.61 -18.73
CA PRO A 37 1.05 10.78 -18.04
C PRO A 37 0.87 10.97 -16.53
N VAL A 38 1.63 10.24 -15.71
CA VAL A 38 1.46 10.23 -14.24
C VAL A 38 1.49 11.64 -13.64
N GLY A 39 2.38 12.51 -14.12
CA GLY A 39 2.49 13.89 -13.63
C GLY A 39 1.28 14.80 -13.94
N ALA A 40 0.34 14.35 -14.78
CA ALA A 40 -0.91 15.07 -15.09
C ALA A 40 -2.11 14.57 -14.24
N LEU A 41 -1.89 13.54 -13.42
CA LEU A 41 -2.95 12.93 -12.61
C LEU A 41 -3.09 13.64 -11.25
N PRO A 42 -4.27 13.54 -10.60
CA PRO A 42 -4.45 13.92 -9.21
C PRO A 42 -3.46 13.21 -8.28
N TYR A 43 -3.08 13.85 -7.19
CA TYR A 43 -2.07 13.33 -6.28
C TYR A 43 -2.43 11.95 -5.70
N GLY A 44 -3.67 11.75 -5.28
CA GLY A 44 -4.14 10.45 -4.79
C GLY A 44 -3.94 9.34 -5.84
N THR A 45 -4.31 9.60 -7.10
CA THR A 45 -4.11 8.64 -8.20
C THR A 45 -2.62 8.35 -8.44
N GLN A 46 -1.73 9.36 -8.31
CA GLN A 46 -0.29 9.13 -8.40
C GLN A 46 0.20 8.17 -7.32
N LYS A 47 -0.31 8.27 -6.08
CA LYS A 47 -0.01 7.35 -4.98
C LYS A 47 -0.48 5.93 -5.25
N VAL A 48 -1.65 5.75 -5.85
CA VAL A 48 -2.13 4.43 -6.29
C VAL A 48 -1.22 3.83 -7.36
N ILE A 49 -0.72 4.66 -8.30
CA ILE A 49 0.25 4.19 -9.31
C ILE A 49 1.60 3.80 -8.67
N GLU A 50 2.05 4.49 -7.61
CA GLU A 50 3.24 4.07 -6.85
C GLU A 50 3.04 2.67 -6.25
N LEU A 51 1.86 2.41 -5.66
CA LEU A 51 1.47 1.09 -5.17
C LEU A 51 1.42 0.05 -6.30
N ALA A 52 0.82 0.38 -7.45
CA ALA A 52 0.78 -0.48 -8.64
C ALA A 52 2.20 -0.89 -9.11
N ARG A 53 3.13 0.06 -9.12
CA ARG A 53 4.54 -0.20 -9.49
C ARG A 53 5.24 -1.14 -8.50
N ALA A 54 4.95 -1.01 -7.21
CA ALA A 54 5.49 -1.91 -6.20
C ALA A 54 4.94 -3.33 -6.38
N LEU A 55 3.64 -3.48 -6.66
CA LEU A 55 3.00 -4.77 -6.94
C LEU A 55 3.53 -5.45 -8.21
N ALA A 56 3.93 -4.67 -9.21
CA ALA A 56 4.51 -5.20 -10.46
C ALA A 56 5.84 -5.93 -10.25
N LEU A 57 6.50 -5.73 -9.12
CA LEU A 57 7.70 -6.48 -8.71
C LEU A 57 7.40 -7.87 -8.14
N GLU A 58 6.11 -8.25 -8.05
CA GLU A 58 5.64 -9.51 -7.45
C GLU A 58 6.23 -9.74 -6.03
N PRO A 59 6.11 -8.77 -5.11
CA PRO A 59 6.73 -8.86 -3.79
C PRO A 59 6.02 -9.89 -2.92
N THR A 60 6.75 -10.50 -1.98
CA THR A 60 6.17 -11.27 -0.86
C THR A 60 5.96 -10.41 0.38
N LEU A 61 6.65 -9.27 0.45
CA LEU A 61 6.55 -8.25 1.49
C LEU A 61 6.53 -6.88 0.86
N LEU A 62 5.50 -6.09 1.18
CA LEU A 62 5.35 -4.71 0.74
C LEU A 62 5.64 -3.77 1.92
N LEU A 63 6.49 -2.77 1.69
CA LEU A 63 6.81 -1.74 2.66
C LEU A 63 6.15 -0.44 2.24
N LEU A 64 5.26 0.09 3.08
CA LEU A 64 4.50 1.32 2.83
C LEU A 64 4.84 2.34 3.92
N ASP A 65 5.38 3.47 3.49
CA ASP A 65 5.73 4.58 4.37
C ASP A 65 4.78 5.74 4.08
N GLU A 66 3.87 6.02 5.01
CA GLU A 66 2.81 7.03 4.94
C GLU A 66 2.06 7.04 3.59
N PRO A 67 1.50 5.91 3.13
CA PRO A 67 0.88 5.82 1.80
C PRO A 67 -0.31 6.77 1.63
N CYS A 68 -0.97 7.15 2.73
CA CYS A 68 -2.13 8.03 2.73
C CYS A 68 -1.80 9.52 2.93
N ALA A 69 -0.51 9.88 3.06
CA ALA A 69 -0.11 11.26 3.27
C ALA A 69 -0.59 12.18 2.13
N GLY A 70 -1.23 13.29 2.47
CA GLY A 70 -1.73 14.29 1.50
C GLY A 70 -2.99 13.90 0.74
N MET A 71 -3.59 12.74 1.02
CA MET A 71 -4.87 12.32 0.45
C MET A 71 -6.05 12.94 1.20
N ASN A 72 -7.16 13.18 0.49
CA ASN A 72 -8.43 13.50 1.11
C ASN A 72 -9.07 12.24 1.74
N GLN A 73 -10.20 12.40 2.44
CA GLN A 73 -10.82 11.30 3.20
C GLN A 73 -11.31 10.14 2.33
N GLU A 74 -11.84 10.43 1.14
CA GLU A 74 -12.32 9.42 0.18
C GLU A 74 -11.13 8.63 -0.40
N GLU A 75 -10.10 9.33 -0.88
CA GLU A 75 -8.87 8.71 -1.39
C GLU A 75 -8.17 7.83 -0.34
N LYS A 76 -8.20 8.25 0.95
CA LYS A 76 -7.66 7.43 2.05
C LYS A 76 -8.44 6.13 2.24
N GLN A 77 -9.77 6.18 2.17
CA GLN A 77 -10.59 4.98 2.31
C GLN A 77 -10.33 4.00 1.16
N ASP A 78 -10.22 4.49 -0.06
CA ASP A 78 -9.87 3.66 -1.21
C ASP A 78 -8.49 3.01 -1.03
N MET A 79 -7.48 3.78 -0.58
CA MET A 79 -6.14 3.25 -0.30
C MET A 79 -6.17 2.16 0.78
N ILE A 80 -6.92 2.35 1.85
CA ILE A 80 -7.12 1.37 2.93
C ILE A 80 -7.72 0.09 2.36
N PHE A 81 -8.73 0.20 1.52
CA PHE A 81 -9.39 -0.93 0.88
C PHE A 81 -8.40 -1.73 0.03
N TRP A 82 -7.63 -1.07 -0.86
CA TRP A 82 -6.60 -1.77 -1.65
C TRP A 82 -5.51 -2.42 -0.79
N ILE A 83 -5.09 -1.79 0.31
CA ILE A 83 -4.11 -2.39 1.23
C ILE A 83 -4.66 -3.68 1.84
N GLN A 84 -5.94 -3.71 2.21
CA GLN A 84 -6.60 -4.91 2.73
C GLN A 84 -6.71 -6.00 1.66
N ASP A 85 -7.16 -5.67 0.44
CA ASP A 85 -7.30 -6.62 -0.66
C ASP A 85 -5.93 -7.19 -1.09
N ILE A 86 -4.87 -6.38 -1.13
CA ILE A 86 -3.50 -6.86 -1.40
C ILE A 86 -3.10 -7.92 -0.38
N ARG A 87 -3.43 -7.74 0.87
CA ARG A 87 -3.13 -8.71 1.92
C ARG A 87 -3.99 -9.96 1.80
N GLU A 88 -5.30 -9.80 1.60
CA GLU A 88 -6.28 -10.88 1.66
C GLU A 88 -6.31 -11.69 0.37
N ASP A 89 -6.37 -11.03 -0.78
CA ASP A 89 -6.52 -11.67 -2.08
C ASP A 89 -5.20 -12.08 -2.71
N LEU A 90 -4.16 -11.24 -2.56
CA LEU A 90 -2.84 -11.54 -3.12
C LEU A 90 -1.90 -12.25 -2.12
N GLY A 91 -2.26 -12.32 -0.84
CA GLY A 91 -1.45 -12.98 0.20
C GLY A 91 -0.10 -12.29 0.47
N ILE A 92 0.02 -11.02 0.16
CA ILE A 92 1.25 -10.23 0.35
C ILE A 92 1.31 -9.72 1.79
N SER A 93 2.42 -9.96 2.48
CA SER A 93 2.65 -9.35 3.79
C SER A 93 2.92 -7.86 3.66
N ILE A 94 2.38 -7.05 4.57
CA ILE A 94 2.54 -5.59 4.51
C ILE A 94 3.15 -5.09 5.82
N LEU A 95 4.20 -4.29 5.73
CA LEU A 95 4.70 -3.46 6.81
C LEU A 95 4.35 -2.01 6.49
N LEU A 96 3.49 -1.43 7.33
CA LEU A 96 2.95 -0.09 7.17
C LEU A 96 3.52 0.83 8.25
N ILE A 97 3.97 2.02 7.86
CA ILE A 97 4.27 3.13 8.77
C ILE A 97 3.20 4.18 8.56
N GLU A 98 2.49 4.53 9.61
CA GLU A 98 1.43 5.54 9.60
C GLU A 98 1.31 6.20 10.98
N HIS A 99 0.76 7.41 10.97
CA HIS A 99 0.47 8.19 12.18
C HIS A 99 -1.04 8.35 12.44
N ASP A 100 -1.89 7.93 11.50
CA ASP A 100 -3.35 7.86 11.68
C ASP A 100 -3.68 6.61 12.48
N MET A 101 -3.89 6.78 13.80
CA MET A 101 -4.14 5.68 14.73
C MET A 101 -5.40 4.90 14.36
N ASN A 102 -6.47 5.56 13.89
CA ASN A 102 -7.70 4.87 13.52
C ASN A 102 -7.44 3.91 12.36
N MET A 103 -6.78 4.40 11.30
CA MET A 103 -6.40 3.56 10.18
C MET A 103 -5.54 2.37 10.62
N VAL A 104 -4.48 2.63 11.41
CA VAL A 104 -3.58 1.56 11.87
C VAL A 104 -4.32 0.50 12.67
N MET A 105 -5.20 0.90 13.59
CA MET A 105 -5.96 -0.03 14.42
C MET A 105 -6.97 -0.85 13.62
N ASP A 106 -7.56 -0.28 12.57
CA ASP A 106 -8.57 -0.94 11.75
C ASP A 106 -7.99 -2.02 10.83
N ILE A 107 -6.77 -1.81 10.28
CA ILE A 107 -6.24 -2.70 9.24
C ILE A 107 -5.10 -3.61 9.68
N SER A 108 -4.50 -3.35 10.84
CA SER A 108 -3.30 -4.07 11.29
C SER A 108 -3.65 -5.30 12.12
N HIS A 109 -2.86 -6.38 11.97
CA HIS A 109 -2.92 -7.53 12.87
C HIS A 109 -1.99 -7.36 14.08
N ARG A 110 -0.93 -6.60 13.90
CA ARG A 110 0.07 -6.33 14.93
C ARG A 110 0.60 -4.91 14.77
N VAL A 111 0.73 -4.22 15.89
CA VAL A 111 1.15 -2.82 15.94
C VAL A 111 2.41 -2.70 16.80
N LEU A 112 3.35 -1.90 16.32
CA LEU A 112 4.49 -1.40 17.09
C LEU A 112 4.34 0.11 17.21
N ALA A 113 4.08 0.60 18.41
CA ALA A 113 4.08 2.04 18.70
C ALA A 113 5.50 2.51 19.02
N ILE A 114 5.93 3.57 18.34
CA ILE A 114 7.26 4.17 18.50
C ILE A 114 7.09 5.63 18.91
N ASN A 115 7.81 6.07 19.95
CA ASN A 115 7.86 7.46 20.37
C ASN A 115 9.32 7.89 20.57
N PHE A 116 9.73 8.97 19.93
CA PHE A 116 11.12 9.48 19.93
C PHE A 116 12.17 8.36 19.66
N GLY A 117 11.89 7.49 18.68
CA GLY A 117 12.79 6.41 18.28
C GLY A 117 12.84 5.20 19.23
N LYS A 118 12.00 5.16 20.25
CA LYS A 118 11.90 4.04 21.20
C LYS A 118 10.59 3.30 21.04
N ALA A 119 10.64 1.97 21.07
CA ALA A 119 9.45 1.16 21.14
C ALA A 119 8.73 1.39 22.48
N VAL A 120 7.46 1.76 22.40
CA VAL A 120 6.58 2.02 23.55
C VAL A 120 5.74 0.79 23.86
N ALA A 121 5.12 0.22 22.83
CA ALA A 121 4.26 -0.95 22.96
C ALA A 121 4.32 -1.80 21.70
N VAL A 122 4.15 -3.11 21.84
CA VAL A 122 4.02 -4.07 20.73
C VAL A 122 2.92 -5.05 21.09
N GLY A 123 1.96 -5.23 20.18
CA GLY A 123 0.84 -6.16 20.43
C GLY A 123 -0.21 -6.11 19.33
N THR A 124 -1.39 -6.61 19.65
CA THR A 124 -2.59 -6.43 18.84
C THR A 124 -3.02 -4.96 18.84
N PRO A 125 -3.82 -4.50 17.88
CA PRO A 125 -4.39 -3.15 17.90
C PRO A 125 -5.07 -2.81 19.23
N GLU A 126 -5.84 -3.73 19.79
CA GLU A 126 -6.53 -3.53 21.08
C GLU A 126 -5.54 -3.37 22.26
N GLU A 127 -4.50 -4.20 22.32
CA GLU A 127 -3.48 -4.11 23.38
C GLU A 127 -2.70 -2.80 23.31
N VAL A 128 -2.30 -2.39 22.10
CA VAL A 128 -1.53 -1.16 21.88
C VAL A 128 -2.42 0.08 22.06
N GLY A 129 -3.65 0.06 21.56
CA GLY A 129 -4.60 1.16 21.69
C GLY A 129 -4.99 1.48 23.14
N ASN A 130 -4.97 0.47 24.03
CA ASN A 130 -5.24 0.63 25.46
C ASN A 130 -3.97 0.87 26.30
N HIS A 131 -2.78 0.92 25.68
CA HIS A 131 -1.54 1.09 26.42
C HIS A 131 -1.40 2.52 26.97
N PRO A 132 -1.15 2.72 28.29
CA PRO A 132 -1.17 4.05 28.92
C PRO A 132 -0.20 5.07 28.29
N GLU A 133 0.99 4.61 27.90
CA GLU A 133 1.97 5.50 27.26
C GLU A 133 1.59 5.85 25.83
N VAL A 134 0.91 4.96 25.10
CA VAL A 134 0.38 5.23 23.76
C VAL A 134 -0.76 6.24 23.84
N LEU A 135 -1.70 6.03 24.75
CA LEU A 135 -2.80 6.97 25.02
C LEU A 135 -2.25 8.37 25.35
N LYS A 136 -1.24 8.45 26.21
CA LYS A 136 -0.61 9.72 26.58
C LYS A 136 0.12 10.39 25.41
N ALA A 137 0.80 9.62 24.56
CA ALA A 137 1.59 10.15 23.46
C ALA A 137 0.75 10.60 22.26
N TYR A 138 -0.35 9.91 21.96
CA TYR A 138 -1.14 10.12 20.76
C TYR A 138 -2.53 10.74 20.99
N ILE A 139 -3.11 10.57 22.18
CA ILE A 139 -4.44 11.11 22.51
C ILE A 139 -4.33 12.32 23.46
N GLY A 140 -3.23 12.43 24.22
CA GLY A 140 -3.00 13.53 25.15
C GLY A 140 -2.63 14.88 24.50
N GLU A 141 -2.44 14.94 23.19
CA GLU A 141 -2.17 16.19 22.44
C GLU A 141 -3.46 16.85 21.90
N GLU A 142 -4.62 16.21 22.03
CA GLU A 142 -5.92 16.78 21.61
C GLU A 142 -6.77 17.38 22.78
N ALA A 143 -6.16 17.60 23.94
CA ALA A 143 -6.86 18.20 25.10
C ALA A 143 -6.37 19.63 25.41
#